data_1a80b6d822ba850409022088fe888dde
#
_entry.id   1a80b6d822ba850409022088fe888dde
#
_cell.length_a   1.000
_cell.length_b   1.000
_cell.length_c   1.000
_cell.angle_alpha   90.00
_cell.angle_beta   90.00
_cell.angle_gamma   90.00
#
_symmetry.space_group_name_H-M   'P 1'
#
loop_
_entity.id
_entity.type
_entity.pdbx_description
1 polymer ?
#
loop_
_entity_poly.entity_id
_entity_poly.type
_entity_poly.pdbx_seq_one_letter_code
_entity_poly.pdbx_strand_id
1 'polypeptide(L)'
;MKKLLILGANPETVSLILKAKELGYYTIVTDYDPHAYAKSFADQAENVDAIDSDALIELALREHVDGVLVGVAEALLPTYCEVCKRLDLPCYSTVDKFGIMARKDYFKQKCREYDVPTIKEYRYDELEEGCYPVIVKPVDSCSSKGIRICYNKEDVENAIPYALRYSKSRKYLIEEYMVGDEVVSYYVMQEGTPIFVGMCDRYTYKEKGDLVQLPNSYIFPSVHIDSYINYTDAAVKKMIRGLGLENGSLFFQCIVDKEGIARIYESGYRLNGAQEHLLISRVSGIDVKKLYIDMAVNGKVSDLDLESMANPKPLKLTCKLSPLVHTGKIKSIAGLDEINRLPCVVSVNPSYREGDIVAGEGTLKQIFCRFYIVASQKKILKDTIDQIHNLLSVKDVNGQEMLFGLFDTSIIDDRY
;
A
#
# COMPACT_ATOMS: atom_id res chain seq x y z
N MET A 1 4.87 5.99 31.18
CA MET A 1 4.88 5.33 29.84
C MET A 1 4.15 6.26 28.89
N LYS A 2 4.75 6.66 27.77
CA LYS A 2 4.08 7.54 26.79
C LYS A 2 2.94 6.80 26.11
N LYS A 3 1.86 7.54 25.80
CA LYS A 3 0.62 7.00 25.20
C LYS A 3 0.47 7.43 23.75
N LEU A 4 0.12 6.51 22.89
CA LEU A 4 -0.15 6.74 21.46
C LEU A 4 -1.62 6.48 21.14
N LEU A 5 -2.27 7.47 20.55
CA LEU A 5 -3.60 7.35 19.95
C LEU A 5 -3.47 6.93 18.48
N ILE A 6 -4.04 5.79 18.11
CA ILE A 6 -3.97 5.23 16.77
C ILE A 6 -5.37 5.25 16.15
N LEU A 7 -5.51 5.97 15.02
CA LEU A 7 -6.77 6.17 14.34
C LEU A 7 -7.06 5.04 13.35
N GLY A 8 -8.21 4.39 13.51
CA GLY A 8 -8.67 3.27 12.69
C GLY A 8 -8.08 1.92 13.12
N ALA A 9 -8.93 0.91 13.22
CA ALA A 9 -8.61 -0.42 13.73
C ALA A 9 -8.75 -1.53 12.68
N ASN A 10 -8.41 -1.26 11.42
CA ASN A 10 -8.38 -2.26 10.37
C ASN A 10 -7.25 -3.30 10.59
N PRO A 11 -7.29 -4.48 9.97
CA PRO A 11 -6.29 -5.53 10.17
C PRO A 11 -4.85 -5.08 9.90
N GLU A 12 -4.63 -4.17 8.96
CA GLU A 12 -3.31 -3.65 8.61
C GLU A 12 -2.70 -2.78 9.73
N THR A 13 -3.52 -2.22 10.62
CA THR A 13 -3.06 -1.42 11.77
C THR A 13 -2.39 -2.27 12.85
N VAL A 14 -2.68 -3.56 12.93
CA VAL A 14 -2.11 -4.49 13.94
C VAL A 14 -0.59 -4.39 14.00
N SER A 15 0.08 -4.40 12.85
CA SER A 15 1.54 -4.37 12.81
C SER A 15 2.15 -3.06 13.36
N LEU A 16 1.41 -1.95 13.28
CA LEU A 16 1.80 -0.66 13.87
C LEU A 16 1.60 -0.65 15.38
N ILE A 17 0.48 -1.21 15.85
CA ILE A 17 0.19 -1.37 17.29
C ILE A 17 1.28 -2.21 17.95
N LEU A 18 1.58 -3.39 17.37
CA LEU A 18 2.60 -4.29 17.93
C LEU A 18 3.99 -3.64 17.95
N LYS A 19 4.34 -2.86 16.93
CA LYS A 19 5.60 -2.11 16.91
C LYS A 19 5.63 -1.03 17.99
N ALA A 20 4.54 -0.31 18.21
CA ALA A 20 4.45 0.68 19.28
C ALA A 20 4.64 0.04 20.67
N LYS A 21 4.01 -1.12 20.90
CA LYS A 21 4.17 -1.89 22.14
C LYS A 21 5.59 -2.43 22.32
N GLU A 22 6.21 -2.95 21.25
CA GLU A 22 7.62 -3.38 21.25
C GLU A 22 8.56 -2.24 21.69
N LEU A 23 8.26 -1.01 21.28
CA LEU A 23 9.01 0.20 21.67
C LEU A 23 8.64 0.75 23.04
N GLY A 24 7.75 0.10 23.79
CA GLY A 24 7.38 0.45 25.15
C GLY A 24 6.31 1.55 25.27
N TYR A 25 5.52 1.80 24.22
CA TYR A 25 4.41 2.74 24.25
C TYR A 25 3.10 2.07 24.66
N TYR A 26 2.27 2.78 25.40
CA TYR A 26 0.88 2.39 25.65
C TYR A 26 0.01 2.78 24.47
N THR A 27 -0.74 1.82 23.92
CA THR A 27 -1.50 2.00 22.68
C THR A 27 -3.00 2.11 22.95
N ILE A 28 -3.60 3.19 22.44
CA ILE A 28 -5.04 3.46 22.45
C ILE A 28 -5.51 3.44 21.00
N VAL A 29 -6.44 2.56 20.64
CA VAL A 29 -6.94 2.43 19.27
C VAL A 29 -8.40 2.83 19.18
N THR A 30 -8.77 3.62 18.18
CA THR A 30 -10.15 4.07 17.95
C THR A 30 -10.72 3.53 16.65
N ASP A 31 -11.97 3.13 16.69
CA ASP A 31 -12.79 2.80 15.53
C ASP A 31 -14.27 2.84 15.94
N TYR A 32 -15.17 3.23 15.03
CA TYR A 32 -16.61 3.22 15.29
C TYR A 32 -17.16 1.80 15.46
N ASP A 33 -16.55 0.80 14.81
CA ASP A 33 -16.93 -0.60 14.95
C ASP A 33 -16.34 -1.17 16.26
N PRO A 34 -17.18 -1.56 17.23
CA PRO A 34 -16.71 -2.16 18.49
C PRO A 34 -15.95 -3.47 18.29
N HIS A 35 -16.16 -4.15 17.16
CA HIS A 35 -15.54 -5.43 16.82
C HIS A 35 -14.38 -5.30 15.81
N ALA A 36 -13.93 -4.08 15.51
CA ALA A 36 -12.83 -3.86 14.58
C ALA A 36 -11.59 -4.65 14.98
N TYR A 37 -11.00 -5.35 14.01
CA TYR A 37 -10.02 -6.43 14.24
C TYR A 37 -8.81 -6.00 15.09
N ALA A 38 -8.25 -4.82 14.81
CA ALA A 38 -7.02 -4.39 15.48
C ALA A 38 -7.24 -3.96 16.94
N LYS A 39 -8.48 -3.74 17.39
CA LYS A 39 -8.80 -3.37 18.79
C LYS A 39 -8.28 -4.38 19.80
N SER A 40 -8.34 -5.67 19.46
CA SER A 40 -7.93 -6.76 20.37
C SER A 40 -6.40 -6.81 20.63
N PHE A 41 -5.61 -6.04 19.89
CA PHE A 41 -4.13 -5.99 20.00
C PHE A 41 -3.63 -4.77 20.78
N ALA A 42 -4.47 -3.77 20.94
CA ALA A 42 -4.13 -2.55 21.69
C ALA A 42 -4.23 -2.77 23.21
N ASP A 43 -3.58 -1.87 23.97
CA ASP A 43 -3.72 -1.87 25.44
C ASP A 43 -5.11 -1.32 25.87
N GLN A 44 -5.64 -0.38 25.06
CA GLN A 44 -6.97 0.20 25.24
C GLN A 44 -7.68 0.35 23.89
N ALA A 45 -8.97 0.04 23.84
CA ALA A 45 -9.79 0.19 22.65
C ALA A 45 -10.98 1.10 22.92
N GLU A 46 -11.20 2.09 22.08
CA GLU A 46 -12.27 3.07 22.22
C GLU A 46 -13.23 3.01 21.02
N ASN A 47 -14.53 3.18 21.30
CA ASN A 47 -15.58 3.21 20.27
C ASN A 47 -15.84 4.65 19.82
N VAL A 48 -14.78 5.32 19.37
CA VAL A 48 -14.83 6.67 18.83
C VAL A 48 -14.58 6.59 17.33
N ASP A 49 -15.44 7.26 16.54
CA ASP A 49 -15.26 7.30 15.09
C ASP A 49 -13.97 8.07 14.77
N ALA A 50 -13.10 7.43 14.00
CA ALA A 50 -11.80 8.00 13.62
C ALA A 50 -11.89 9.21 12.66
N ILE A 51 -13.09 9.62 12.23
CA ILE A 51 -13.34 10.87 11.48
C ILE A 51 -13.93 11.99 12.35
N ASP A 52 -14.30 11.71 13.60
CA ASP A 52 -14.83 12.70 14.54
C ASP A 52 -13.69 13.38 15.31
N SER A 53 -13.21 14.51 14.79
CA SER A 53 -12.09 15.26 15.38
C SER A 53 -12.38 15.71 16.82
N ASP A 54 -13.61 16.13 17.13
CA ASP A 54 -13.95 16.65 18.46
C ASP A 54 -13.93 15.54 19.50
N ALA A 55 -14.56 14.41 19.21
CA ALA A 55 -14.54 13.24 20.10
C ALA A 55 -13.12 12.67 20.30
N LEU A 56 -12.30 12.69 19.23
CA LEU A 56 -10.89 12.25 19.32
C LEU A 56 -10.05 13.19 20.19
N ILE A 57 -10.28 14.49 20.13
CA ILE A 57 -9.58 15.47 20.98
C ILE A 57 -9.99 15.31 22.44
N GLU A 58 -11.28 15.16 22.74
CA GLU A 58 -11.76 14.86 24.10
C GLU A 58 -11.11 13.60 24.65
N LEU A 59 -11.06 12.53 23.86
CA LEU A 59 -10.38 11.29 24.21
C LEU A 59 -8.89 11.52 24.49
N ALA A 60 -8.19 12.22 23.59
CA ALA A 60 -6.78 12.47 23.69
C ALA A 60 -6.40 13.28 24.94
N LEU A 61 -7.21 14.29 25.29
CA LEU A 61 -7.04 15.10 26.50
C LEU A 61 -7.33 14.28 27.77
N ARG A 62 -8.41 13.48 27.78
CA ARG A 62 -8.76 12.60 28.90
C ARG A 62 -7.67 11.60 29.20
N GLU A 63 -7.10 11.01 28.17
CA GLU A 63 -6.07 9.96 28.27
C GLU A 63 -4.65 10.52 28.37
N HIS A 64 -4.44 11.83 28.21
CA HIS A 64 -3.12 12.47 28.20
C HIS A 64 -2.19 11.80 27.15
N VAL A 65 -2.60 11.76 25.90
CA VAL A 65 -1.80 11.15 24.82
C VAL A 65 -0.58 12.00 24.47
N ASP A 66 0.55 11.35 24.18
CA ASP A 66 1.81 12.00 23.82
C ASP A 66 2.00 12.10 22.29
N GLY A 67 1.17 11.41 21.51
CA GLY A 67 1.24 11.43 20.06
C GLY A 67 0.04 10.75 19.40
N VAL A 68 -0.22 11.12 18.17
CA VAL A 68 -1.30 10.56 17.35
C VAL A 68 -0.70 9.89 16.11
N LEU A 69 -1.25 8.76 15.72
CA LEU A 69 -0.86 8.01 14.52
C LEU A 69 -2.09 7.66 13.69
N VAL A 70 -1.90 7.58 12.39
CA VAL A 70 -2.83 6.95 11.47
C VAL A 70 -2.12 5.77 10.80
N GLY A 71 -2.84 4.65 10.62
CA GLY A 71 -2.31 3.50 9.90
C GLY A 71 -2.31 3.72 8.39
N VAL A 72 -2.92 2.80 7.66
CA VAL A 72 -2.93 2.78 6.19
C VAL A 72 -4.15 3.50 5.58
N ALA A 73 -5.08 4.00 6.40
CA ALA A 73 -6.34 4.57 5.95
C ALA A 73 -6.19 6.04 5.51
N GLU A 74 -6.04 6.26 4.21
CA GLU A 74 -5.87 7.59 3.61
C GLU A 74 -6.99 8.56 3.97
N ALA A 75 -8.23 8.06 4.09
CA ALA A 75 -9.39 8.86 4.45
C ALA A 75 -9.29 9.52 5.84
N LEU A 76 -8.43 9.02 6.72
CA LEU A 76 -8.23 9.54 8.08
C LEU A 76 -7.14 10.61 8.17
N LEU A 77 -6.36 10.85 7.12
CA LEU A 77 -5.26 11.84 7.13
C LEU A 77 -5.73 13.27 7.43
N PRO A 78 -6.87 13.76 6.90
CA PRO A 78 -7.38 15.08 7.27
C PRO A 78 -7.71 15.20 8.76
N THR A 79 -8.39 14.21 9.33
CA THR A 79 -8.72 14.15 10.77
C THR A 79 -7.45 14.08 11.62
N TYR A 80 -6.49 13.25 11.22
CA TYR A 80 -5.17 13.17 11.87
C TYR A 80 -4.49 14.54 11.96
N CYS A 81 -4.44 15.31 10.85
CA CYS A 81 -3.86 16.65 10.84
C CYS A 81 -4.61 17.60 11.78
N GLU A 82 -5.93 17.57 11.76
CA GLU A 82 -6.78 18.44 12.58
C GLU A 82 -6.57 18.15 14.07
N VAL A 83 -6.56 16.89 14.47
CA VAL A 83 -6.34 16.46 15.85
C VAL A 83 -4.94 16.87 16.32
N CYS A 84 -3.89 16.58 15.54
CA CYS A 84 -2.52 16.99 15.87
C CYS A 84 -2.40 18.51 16.04
N LYS A 85 -2.97 19.27 15.10
CA LYS A 85 -2.93 20.74 15.14
C LYS A 85 -3.62 21.32 16.38
N ARG A 86 -4.79 20.82 16.74
CA ARG A 86 -5.56 21.34 17.90
C ARG A 86 -4.97 20.94 19.23
N LEU A 87 -4.21 19.84 19.29
CA LEU A 87 -3.51 19.36 20.50
C LEU A 87 -2.06 19.84 20.58
N ASP A 88 -1.57 20.58 19.58
CA ASP A 88 -0.15 20.98 19.45
C ASP A 88 0.80 19.77 19.48
N LEU A 89 0.39 18.67 18.84
CA LEU A 89 1.16 17.44 18.71
C LEU A 89 1.87 17.35 17.36
N PRO A 90 3.00 16.64 17.27
CA PRO A 90 3.71 16.44 16.01
C PRO A 90 2.84 15.81 14.93
N CYS A 91 2.90 16.37 13.71
CA CYS A 91 2.25 15.84 12.53
C CYS A 91 3.28 15.75 11.39
N TYR A 92 3.36 14.59 10.70
CA TYR A 92 4.41 14.41 9.69
C TYR A 92 4.16 15.18 8.39
N SER A 93 2.94 15.70 8.18
CA SER A 93 2.62 16.52 7.00
C SER A 93 1.36 17.38 7.22
N THR A 94 0.86 18.01 6.16
CA THR A 94 -0.32 18.89 6.18
C THR A 94 -1.42 18.34 5.27
N VAL A 95 -2.67 18.80 5.51
CA VAL A 95 -3.84 18.42 4.69
C VAL A 95 -3.62 18.72 3.21
N ASP A 96 -3.01 19.87 2.87
CA ASP A 96 -2.76 20.25 1.48
C ASP A 96 -1.76 19.31 0.80
N LYS A 97 -0.66 18.97 1.48
CA LYS A 97 0.36 18.04 0.97
C LYS A 97 -0.22 16.63 0.79
N PHE A 98 -1.01 16.15 1.74
CA PHE A 98 -1.75 14.89 1.58
C PHE A 98 -2.72 14.95 0.41
N GLY A 99 -3.47 16.04 0.26
CA GLY A 99 -4.42 16.25 -0.83
C GLY A 99 -3.75 16.25 -2.21
N ILE A 100 -2.57 16.85 -2.35
CA ILE A 100 -1.79 16.83 -3.61
C ILE A 100 -1.42 15.40 -3.97
N MET A 101 -0.96 14.59 -3.01
CA MET A 101 -0.49 13.24 -3.28
C MET A 101 -1.63 12.23 -3.46
N ALA A 102 -2.77 12.44 -2.81
CA ALA A 102 -3.93 11.52 -2.89
C ALA A 102 -4.78 11.74 -4.15
N ARG A 103 -4.90 12.97 -4.64
CA ARG A 103 -5.72 13.30 -5.80
C ARG A 103 -4.94 13.16 -7.10
N LYS A 104 -5.41 12.25 -7.96
CA LYS A 104 -4.73 11.90 -9.22
C LYS A 104 -4.50 13.10 -10.15
N ASP A 105 -5.47 14.02 -10.25
CA ASP A 105 -5.34 15.23 -11.08
C ASP A 105 -4.24 16.19 -10.56
N TYR A 106 -4.19 16.43 -9.26
CA TYR A 106 -3.17 17.30 -8.65
C TYR A 106 -1.80 16.64 -8.66
N PHE A 107 -1.72 15.37 -8.28
CA PHE A 107 -0.48 14.61 -8.31
C PHE A 107 0.15 14.59 -9.71
N LYS A 108 -0.64 14.26 -10.73
CA LYS A 108 -0.14 14.24 -12.12
C LYS A 108 0.26 15.62 -12.65
N GLN A 109 -0.44 16.68 -12.24
CA GLN A 109 0.00 18.04 -12.54
C GLN A 109 1.39 18.28 -11.96
N LYS A 110 1.65 17.88 -10.69
CA LYS A 110 2.98 18.02 -10.08
C LYS A 110 4.02 17.15 -10.76
N CYS A 111 3.69 15.94 -11.17
CA CYS A 111 4.60 15.13 -11.97
C CYS A 111 5.07 15.87 -13.25
N ARG A 112 4.13 16.50 -13.98
CA ARG A 112 4.49 17.31 -15.18
C ARG A 112 5.37 18.52 -14.86
N GLU A 113 5.08 19.24 -13.76
CA GLU A 113 5.86 20.40 -13.32
C GLU A 113 7.32 20.07 -12.96
N TYR A 114 7.58 18.81 -12.57
CA TYR A 114 8.90 18.34 -12.15
C TYR A 114 9.54 17.32 -13.11
N ASP A 115 8.97 17.15 -14.30
CA ASP A 115 9.43 16.20 -15.33
C ASP A 115 9.46 14.73 -14.87
N VAL A 116 8.58 14.37 -13.92
CA VAL A 116 8.43 12.98 -13.46
C VAL A 116 7.66 12.18 -14.53
N PRO A 117 8.21 11.05 -15.02
CA PRO A 117 7.51 10.23 -16.00
C PRO A 117 6.15 9.72 -15.51
N THR A 118 5.10 10.00 -16.27
CA THR A 118 3.73 9.55 -15.99
C THR A 118 3.10 8.90 -17.22
N ILE A 119 2.01 8.16 -17.00
CA ILE A 119 1.17 7.68 -18.10
C ILE A 119 0.55 8.91 -18.80
N LYS A 120 0.52 8.86 -20.12
CA LYS A 120 -0.03 9.93 -20.96
C LYS A 120 -1.51 10.16 -20.67
N GLU A 121 -1.88 11.43 -20.48
CA GLU A 121 -3.27 11.85 -20.31
C GLU A 121 -3.78 12.44 -21.62
N TYR A 122 -5.08 12.26 -21.85
CA TYR A 122 -5.80 12.81 -23.00
C TYR A 122 -6.97 13.67 -22.54
N ARG A 123 -7.26 14.70 -23.29
CA ARG A 123 -8.56 15.37 -23.23
C ARG A 123 -9.54 14.61 -24.13
N TYR A 124 -10.81 14.69 -23.82
CA TYR A 124 -11.85 14.00 -24.61
C TYR A 124 -11.84 14.44 -26.08
N ASP A 125 -11.62 15.73 -26.34
CA ASP A 125 -11.56 16.35 -27.66
C ASP A 125 -10.26 16.01 -28.44
N GLU A 126 -9.25 15.47 -27.78
CA GLU A 126 -7.96 15.02 -28.37
C GLU A 126 -7.93 13.54 -28.76
N LEU A 127 -9.02 12.80 -28.47
CA LEU A 127 -9.08 11.38 -28.76
C LEU A 127 -9.28 11.09 -30.24
N GLU A 128 -8.28 10.50 -30.85
CA GLU A 128 -8.29 9.98 -32.22
C GLU A 128 -8.24 8.46 -32.20
N GLU A 129 -8.47 7.81 -33.36
CA GLU A 129 -8.51 6.36 -33.51
C GLU A 129 -7.23 5.66 -33.00
N GLY A 130 -6.08 6.28 -33.18
CA GLY A 130 -4.77 5.79 -32.72
C GLY A 130 -4.50 5.92 -31.22
N CYS A 131 -5.38 6.57 -30.45
CA CYS A 131 -5.21 6.71 -28.99
C CYS A 131 -5.69 5.49 -28.19
N TYR A 132 -6.51 4.64 -28.80
CA TYR A 132 -7.15 3.52 -28.09
C TYR A 132 -6.22 2.29 -27.99
N PRO A 133 -6.36 1.47 -26.93
CA PRO A 133 -7.28 1.62 -25.80
C PRO A 133 -6.86 2.70 -24.79
N VAL A 134 -7.85 3.31 -24.13
CA VAL A 134 -7.64 4.27 -23.03
C VAL A 134 -8.37 3.81 -21.76
N ILE A 135 -7.97 4.37 -20.61
CA ILE A 135 -8.64 4.19 -19.32
C ILE A 135 -9.38 5.47 -18.96
N VAL A 136 -10.65 5.36 -18.58
CA VAL A 136 -11.42 6.42 -17.90
C VAL A 136 -11.53 6.08 -16.44
N LYS A 137 -11.11 7.01 -15.56
CA LYS A 137 -11.12 6.81 -14.10
C LYS A 137 -11.48 8.08 -13.33
N PRO A 138 -12.11 7.97 -12.13
CA PRO A 138 -12.33 9.13 -11.25
C PRO A 138 -11.00 9.62 -10.66
N VAL A 139 -10.90 10.94 -10.39
CA VAL A 139 -9.66 11.55 -9.85
C VAL A 139 -9.41 11.25 -8.36
N ASP A 140 -10.46 10.92 -7.61
CA ASP A 140 -10.49 10.85 -6.14
C ASP A 140 -11.16 9.57 -5.61
N SER A 141 -11.06 8.47 -6.37
CA SER A 141 -11.51 7.15 -5.97
C SER A 141 -10.33 6.19 -5.79
N CYS A 142 -10.53 5.14 -5.00
CA CYS A 142 -9.55 4.09 -4.72
C CYS A 142 -10.11 2.69 -5.04
N SER A 143 -9.25 1.67 -4.97
CA SER A 143 -9.62 0.27 -5.16
C SER A 143 -10.31 -0.01 -6.50
N SER A 144 -9.83 0.56 -7.57
CA SER A 144 -10.31 0.40 -8.96
C SER A 144 -11.79 0.75 -9.19
N LYS A 145 -12.46 1.42 -8.23
CA LYS A 145 -13.85 1.82 -8.37
C LYS A 145 -14.01 2.93 -9.41
N GLY A 146 -14.94 2.74 -10.33
CA GLY A 146 -15.25 3.73 -11.37
C GLY A 146 -14.31 3.71 -12.57
N ILE A 147 -13.41 2.72 -12.68
CA ILE A 147 -12.47 2.58 -13.80
C ILE A 147 -13.12 1.78 -14.93
N ARG A 148 -12.86 2.20 -16.20
CA ARG A 148 -13.22 1.48 -17.42
C ARG A 148 -12.11 1.54 -18.44
N ILE A 149 -11.83 0.42 -19.15
CA ILE A 149 -11.03 0.41 -20.37
C ILE A 149 -11.97 0.65 -21.53
N CYS A 150 -11.57 1.55 -22.42
CA CYS A 150 -12.35 2.00 -23.55
C CYS A 150 -11.56 1.75 -24.83
N TYR A 151 -12.16 1.07 -25.78
CA TYR A 151 -11.53 0.67 -27.05
C TYR A 151 -11.94 1.57 -28.21
N ASN A 152 -12.90 2.46 -27.99
CA ASN A 152 -13.42 3.42 -28.97
C ASN A 152 -14.06 4.61 -28.25
N LYS A 153 -14.53 5.58 -29.03
CA LYS A 153 -15.13 6.81 -28.50
C LYS A 153 -16.44 6.58 -27.75
N GLU A 154 -17.27 5.67 -28.22
CA GLU A 154 -18.54 5.30 -27.59
C GLU A 154 -18.31 4.71 -26.18
N ASP A 155 -17.31 3.86 -26.05
CA ASP A 155 -16.92 3.31 -24.73
C ASP A 155 -16.54 4.45 -23.76
N VAL A 156 -15.80 5.47 -24.22
CA VAL A 156 -15.43 6.64 -23.40
C VAL A 156 -16.66 7.44 -22.99
N GLU A 157 -17.59 7.69 -23.92
CA GLU A 157 -18.84 8.41 -23.64
C GLU A 157 -19.68 7.69 -22.56
N ASN A 158 -19.69 6.37 -22.58
CA ASN A 158 -20.37 5.55 -21.58
C ASN A 158 -19.58 5.47 -20.25
N ALA A 159 -18.25 5.50 -20.28
CA ALA A 159 -17.39 5.40 -19.11
C ALA A 159 -17.36 6.67 -18.28
N ILE A 160 -17.44 7.85 -18.90
CA ILE A 160 -17.40 9.17 -18.19
C ILE A 160 -18.50 9.27 -17.13
N PRO A 161 -19.80 9.07 -17.43
CA PRO A 161 -20.85 9.11 -16.41
C PRO A 161 -20.64 8.08 -15.29
N TYR A 162 -20.10 6.91 -15.64
CA TYR A 162 -19.78 5.87 -14.66
C TYR A 162 -18.66 6.35 -13.72
N ALA A 163 -17.55 6.86 -14.23
CA ALA A 163 -16.46 7.39 -13.41
C ALA A 163 -16.92 8.55 -12.48
N LEU A 164 -17.77 9.45 -13.00
CA LEU A 164 -18.30 10.57 -12.23
C LEU A 164 -19.17 10.15 -11.03
N ARG A 165 -19.82 8.99 -11.06
CA ARG A 165 -20.57 8.44 -9.91
C ARG A 165 -19.68 8.11 -8.71
N TYR A 166 -18.42 7.72 -8.99
CA TYR A 166 -17.44 7.34 -7.98
C TYR A 166 -16.49 8.49 -7.60
N SER A 167 -16.64 9.67 -8.23
CA SER A 167 -15.84 10.86 -7.91
C SER A 167 -16.63 11.81 -7.02
N LYS A 168 -16.10 12.12 -5.83
CA LYS A 168 -16.68 13.13 -4.92
C LYS A 168 -16.59 14.53 -5.53
N SER A 169 -15.47 14.82 -6.22
CA SER A 169 -15.26 16.11 -6.90
C SER A 169 -15.92 16.21 -8.28
N ARG A 170 -16.60 15.15 -8.74
CA ARG A 170 -17.22 15.08 -10.07
C ARG A 170 -16.23 15.33 -11.20
N LYS A 171 -15.01 14.78 -11.08
CA LYS A 171 -13.95 14.87 -12.08
C LYS A 171 -13.46 13.49 -12.48
N TYR A 172 -12.98 13.37 -13.71
CA TYR A 172 -12.39 12.15 -14.25
C TYR A 172 -11.08 12.46 -15.01
N LEU A 173 -10.30 11.42 -15.27
CA LEU A 173 -9.12 11.42 -16.14
C LEU A 173 -9.33 10.41 -17.26
N ILE A 174 -8.76 10.70 -18.43
CA ILE A 174 -8.58 9.75 -19.53
C ILE A 174 -7.08 9.54 -19.70
N GLU A 175 -6.63 8.30 -19.63
CA GLU A 175 -5.22 7.94 -19.76
C GLU A 175 -5.02 6.84 -20.78
N GLU A 176 -3.84 6.78 -21.34
CA GLU A 176 -3.37 5.64 -22.14
C GLU A 176 -3.53 4.35 -21.32
N TYR A 177 -4.08 3.30 -21.94
CA TYR A 177 -4.06 1.97 -21.35
C TYR A 177 -2.70 1.32 -21.60
N MET A 178 -1.76 1.54 -20.70
CA MET A 178 -0.44 0.92 -20.78
C MET A 178 -0.49 -0.55 -20.37
N VAL A 179 0.22 -1.38 -21.14
CA VAL A 179 0.54 -2.76 -20.80
C VAL A 179 2.04 -2.86 -20.58
N GLY A 180 2.45 -3.34 -19.44
CA GLY A 180 3.84 -3.49 -19.03
C GLY A 180 3.97 -4.10 -17.65
N ASP A 181 5.20 -4.23 -17.17
CA ASP A 181 5.46 -4.72 -15.82
C ASP A 181 5.01 -3.69 -14.79
N GLU A 182 4.22 -4.15 -13.82
CA GLU A 182 3.84 -3.31 -12.70
C GLU A 182 4.92 -3.32 -11.62
N VAL A 183 5.28 -2.14 -11.14
CA VAL A 183 6.29 -1.96 -10.10
C VAL A 183 5.85 -0.95 -9.07
N VAL A 184 6.41 -1.05 -7.86
CA VAL A 184 6.15 -0.08 -6.78
C VAL A 184 7.48 0.39 -6.22
N SER A 185 7.71 1.70 -6.24
CA SER A 185 8.88 2.35 -5.64
C SER A 185 8.53 2.98 -4.29
N TYR A 186 9.51 2.99 -3.36
CA TYR A 186 9.30 3.42 -1.98
C TYR A 186 10.35 4.44 -1.57
N TYR A 187 9.88 5.51 -0.93
CA TYR A 187 10.71 6.57 -0.35
C TYR A 187 10.36 6.78 1.11
N VAL A 188 11.37 7.17 1.86
CA VAL A 188 11.24 7.74 3.21
C VAL A 188 11.77 9.16 3.15
N MET A 189 11.12 10.09 3.82
CA MET A 189 11.60 11.45 3.96
C MET A 189 12.09 11.67 5.37
N GLN A 190 13.27 12.26 5.49
CA GLN A 190 13.89 12.71 6.74
C GLN A 190 14.25 14.19 6.60
N GLU A 191 13.50 15.05 7.31
CA GLU A 191 13.74 16.49 7.35
C GLU A 191 13.92 17.11 5.95
N GLY A 192 13.04 16.75 5.02
CA GLY A 192 13.05 17.21 3.62
C GLY A 192 14.02 16.48 2.69
N THR A 193 14.81 15.51 3.20
CA THR A 193 15.65 14.65 2.36
C THR A 193 14.87 13.41 1.90
N PRO A 194 14.58 13.25 0.60
CA PRO A 194 13.93 12.06 0.08
C PRO A 194 14.96 10.94 -0.12
N ILE A 195 14.73 9.82 0.51
CA ILE A 195 15.59 8.64 0.51
C ILE A 195 14.87 7.51 -0.21
N PHE A 196 15.43 7.02 -1.32
CA PHE A 196 14.92 5.87 -2.04
C PHE A 196 15.31 4.59 -1.28
N VAL A 197 14.32 3.86 -0.77
CA VAL A 197 14.53 2.70 0.11
C VAL A 197 14.28 1.35 -0.58
N GLY A 198 13.76 1.35 -1.81
CA GLY A 198 13.59 0.13 -2.59
C GLY A 198 12.49 0.21 -3.62
N MET A 199 12.44 -0.82 -4.46
CA MET A 199 11.45 -1.02 -5.51
C MET A 199 11.16 -2.50 -5.65
N CYS A 200 9.90 -2.87 -5.88
CA CYS A 200 9.49 -4.25 -6.13
C CYS A 200 8.75 -4.40 -7.44
N ASP A 201 8.81 -5.60 -8.00
CA ASP A 201 7.88 -6.03 -9.04
C ASP A 201 6.58 -6.48 -8.38
N ARG A 202 5.45 -6.07 -8.95
CA ARG A 202 4.11 -6.38 -8.50
C ARG A 202 3.46 -7.33 -9.49
N TYR A 203 3.22 -8.55 -9.06
CA TYR A 203 2.53 -9.57 -9.86
C TYR A 203 1.06 -9.63 -9.47
N THR A 204 0.22 -9.76 -10.48
CA THR A 204 -1.22 -9.74 -10.32
C THR A 204 -1.85 -10.95 -10.99
N TYR A 205 -2.89 -11.48 -10.37
CA TYR A 205 -3.80 -12.42 -11.01
C TYR A 205 -4.94 -11.64 -11.66
N LYS A 206 -5.25 -12.03 -12.89
CA LYS A 206 -6.34 -11.46 -13.68
C LYS A 206 -7.07 -12.58 -14.38
N GLU A 207 -8.36 -12.70 -14.13
CA GLU A 207 -9.20 -13.57 -14.95
C GLU A 207 -9.45 -12.93 -16.32
N LYS A 208 -9.65 -13.79 -17.34
CA LYS A 208 -9.86 -13.33 -18.72
C LYS A 208 -11.16 -12.51 -18.78
N GLY A 209 -11.04 -11.22 -19.07
CA GLY A 209 -12.17 -10.27 -19.13
C GLY A 209 -12.31 -9.35 -17.92
N ASP A 210 -11.59 -9.59 -16.82
CA ASP A 210 -11.66 -8.74 -15.64
C ASP A 210 -10.85 -7.46 -15.81
N LEU A 211 -11.40 -6.37 -15.27
CA LEU A 211 -10.70 -5.07 -15.13
C LEU A 211 -9.81 -5.04 -13.90
N VAL A 212 -10.19 -5.78 -12.87
CA VAL A 212 -9.49 -5.77 -11.58
C VAL A 212 -8.38 -6.79 -11.61
N GLN A 213 -7.19 -6.32 -11.28
CA GLN A 213 -6.00 -7.16 -11.12
C GLN A 213 -5.73 -7.32 -9.63
N LEU A 214 -5.85 -8.56 -9.14
CA LEU A 214 -5.61 -8.88 -7.74
C LEU A 214 -4.12 -9.17 -7.51
N PRO A 215 -3.42 -8.38 -6.67
CA PRO A 215 -2.01 -8.64 -6.42
C PRO A 215 -1.83 -9.93 -5.62
N ASN A 216 -1.08 -10.87 -6.19
CA ASN A 216 -0.76 -12.14 -5.55
C ASN A 216 0.70 -12.25 -5.09
N SER A 217 1.60 -11.43 -5.65
CA SER A 217 3.01 -11.41 -5.23
C SER A 217 3.68 -10.05 -5.44
N TYR A 218 4.64 -9.72 -4.55
CA TYR A 218 5.54 -8.58 -4.67
C TYR A 218 6.96 -9.07 -4.38
N ILE A 219 7.90 -8.87 -5.32
CA ILE A 219 9.28 -9.35 -5.18
C ILE A 219 10.26 -8.19 -5.21
N PHE A 220 11.15 -8.12 -4.21
CA PHE A 220 12.24 -7.15 -4.09
C PHE A 220 13.60 -7.83 -4.24
N PRO A 221 14.60 -7.12 -4.79
CA PRO A 221 14.45 -5.87 -5.52
C PRO A 221 13.80 -6.11 -6.88
N SER A 222 13.17 -5.06 -7.45
CA SER A 222 12.64 -5.11 -8.81
C SER A 222 13.74 -5.34 -9.83
N VAL A 223 13.46 -6.08 -10.89
CA VAL A 223 14.37 -6.22 -12.05
C VAL A 223 14.56 -4.89 -12.80
N HIS A 224 13.67 -3.92 -12.60
CA HIS A 224 13.68 -2.60 -13.21
C HIS A 224 14.34 -1.51 -12.35
N ILE A 225 14.95 -1.88 -11.21
CA ILE A 225 15.44 -0.89 -10.24
C ILE A 225 16.56 -0.01 -10.80
N ASP A 226 17.43 -0.55 -11.65
CA ASP A 226 18.52 0.21 -12.29
C ASP A 226 17.99 1.25 -13.27
N SER A 227 17.03 0.87 -14.09
CA SER A 227 16.35 1.78 -15.00
C SER A 227 15.61 2.89 -14.24
N TYR A 228 14.93 2.54 -13.15
CA TYR A 228 14.25 3.51 -12.30
C TYR A 228 15.21 4.55 -11.71
N ILE A 229 16.33 4.11 -11.17
CA ILE A 229 17.36 4.99 -10.61
C ILE A 229 17.94 5.92 -11.70
N ASN A 230 18.16 5.40 -12.90
CA ASN A 230 18.78 6.16 -13.98
C ASN A 230 17.84 7.20 -14.63
N TYR A 231 16.52 6.91 -14.71
CA TYR A 231 15.60 7.71 -15.51
C TYR A 231 14.48 8.38 -14.72
N THR A 232 14.16 7.93 -13.50
CA THR A 232 12.97 8.39 -12.77
C THR A 232 13.30 8.97 -11.39
N ASP A 233 14.21 8.37 -10.63
CA ASP A 233 14.50 8.71 -9.22
C ASP A 233 14.85 10.18 -9.00
N ALA A 234 15.72 10.75 -9.85
CA ALA A 234 16.17 12.13 -9.71
C ALA A 234 15.01 13.14 -9.84
N ALA A 235 14.11 12.93 -10.80
CA ALA A 235 12.92 13.77 -11.00
C ALA A 235 11.93 13.63 -9.83
N VAL A 236 11.72 12.41 -9.35
CA VAL A 236 10.89 12.13 -8.16
C VAL A 236 11.44 12.82 -6.93
N LYS A 237 12.73 12.70 -6.64
CA LYS A 237 13.38 13.38 -5.51
C LYS A 237 13.28 14.91 -5.62
N LYS A 238 13.43 15.48 -6.83
CA LYS A 238 13.23 16.90 -7.10
C LYS A 238 11.80 17.33 -6.79
N MET A 239 10.80 16.53 -7.19
CA MET A 239 9.40 16.78 -6.88
C MET A 239 9.11 16.73 -5.38
N ILE A 240 9.59 15.71 -4.67
CA ILE A 240 9.40 15.56 -3.22
C ILE A 240 9.94 16.79 -2.47
N ARG A 241 11.17 17.23 -2.79
CA ARG A 241 11.76 18.45 -2.21
C ARG A 241 10.97 19.70 -2.57
N GLY A 242 10.59 19.87 -3.84
CA GLY A 242 9.85 21.02 -4.32
C GLY A 242 8.45 21.16 -3.73
N LEU A 243 7.82 20.05 -3.35
CA LEU A 243 6.55 20.01 -2.61
C LEU A 243 6.74 20.19 -1.10
N GLY A 244 7.98 20.25 -0.61
CA GLY A 244 8.28 20.35 0.81
C GLY A 244 7.75 19.18 1.63
N LEU A 245 7.82 17.94 1.09
CA LEU A 245 7.43 16.74 1.84
C LEU A 245 8.59 16.37 2.77
N GLU A 246 8.47 16.75 4.03
CA GLU A 246 9.60 16.73 4.96
C GLU A 246 9.78 15.38 5.66
N ASN A 247 8.70 14.73 6.05
CA ASN A 247 8.73 13.51 6.86
C ASN A 247 7.75 12.47 6.35
N GLY A 248 7.86 11.21 6.81
CA GLY A 248 6.97 10.11 6.48
C GLY A 248 7.47 9.24 5.35
N SER A 249 6.57 8.50 4.70
CA SER A 249 6.91 7.62 3.58
C SER A 249 5.98 7.82 2.39
N LEU A 250 6.54 7.62 1.21
CA LEU A 250 5.84 7.66 -0.07
C LEU A 250 6.00 6.32 -0.79
N PHE A 251 4.97 5.92 -1.49
CA PHE A 251 5.08 4.90 -2.52
C PHE A 251 4.48 5.40 -3.83
N PHE A 252 5.04 4.92 -4.95
CA PHE A 252 4.55 5.21 -6.28
C PHE A 252 4.29 3.90 -7.02
N GLN A 253 3.09 3.74 -7.56
CA GLN A 253 2.77 2.63 -8.44
C GLN A 253 3.05 3.05 -9.88
N CYS A 254 3.78 2.21 -10.60
CA CYS A 254 4.25 2.50 -11.95
C CYS A 254 3.97 1.31 -12.88
N ILE A 255 3.87 1.61 -14.18
CA ILE A 255 3.99 0.63 -15.25
C ILE A 255 5.27 0.93 -16.01
N VAL A 256 6.09 -0.08 -16.25
CA VAL A 256 7.33 0.04 -17.03
C VAL A 256 6.99 -0.04 -18.51
N ASP A 257 7.36 0.98 -19.28
CA ASP A 257 7.14 1.02 -20.71
C ASP A 257 8.17 0.19 -21.51
N LYS A 258 8.04 0.20 -22.84
CA LYS A 258 8.92 -0.57 -23.74
C LYS A 258 10.36 -0.06 -23.75
N GLU A 259 10.58 1.20 -23.38
CA GLU A 259 11.89 1.82 -23.23
C GLU A 259 12.51 1.53 -21.85
N GLY A 260 11.79 0.82 -20.98
CA GLY A 260 12.21 0.50 -19.60
C GLY A 260 11.99 1.64 -18.62
N ILE A 261 11.22 2.67 -18.98
CA ILE A 261 10.93 3.81 -18.11
C ILE A 261 9.70 3.51 -17.26
N ALA A 262 9.84 3.64 -15.95
CA ALA A 262 8.73 3.47 -15.01
C ALA A 262 7.83 4.72 -15.02
N ARG A 263 6.62 4.60 -15.56
CA ARG A 263 5.62 5.66 -15.64
C ARG A 263 4.64 5.57 -14.48
N ILE A 264 4.67 6.62 -13.66
CA ILE A 264 3.89 6.66 -12.41
C ILE A 264 2.41 6.93 -12.74
N TYR A 265 1.50 6.16 -12.12
CA TYR A 265 0.05 6.35 -12.27
C TYR A 265 -0.70 6.59 -10.96
N GLU A 266 -0.10 6.25 -9.81
CA GLU A 266 -0.69 6.45 -8.49
C GLU A 266 0.39 6.66 -7.44
N SER A 267 0.07 7.43 -6.40
CA SER A 267 0.94 7.67 -5.26
C SER A 267 0.19 7.53 -3.95
N GLY A 268 0.93 7.29 -2.85
CA GLY A 268 0.38 7.34 -1.51
C GLY A 268 1.40 7.90 -0.53
N TYR A 269 1.02 8.96 0.18
CA TYR A 269 1.85 9.60 1.19
C TYR A 269 1.44 9.11 2.60
N ARG A 270 1.72 7.86 2.88
CA ARG A 270 1.36 7.14 4.10
C ARG A 270 2.00 5.75 4.12
N LEU A 271 1.82 5.01 5.21
CA LEU A 271 2.11 3.58 5.21
C LEU A 271 1.26 2.86 4.15
N ASN A 272 1.89 1.98 3.38
CA ASN A 272 1.17 1.20 2.37
C ASN A 272 0.36 0.07 3.01
N GLY A 273 -0.90 -0.06 2.61
CA GLY A 273 -1.81 -1.12 3.07
C GLY A 273 -1.36 -2.53 2.68
N ALA A 274 -0.55 -2.66 1.65
CA ALA A 274 0.07 -3.93 1.28
C ALA A 274 1.23 -4.33 2.23
N GLN A 275 1.68 -3.41 3.11
CA GLN A 275 2.66 -3.62 4.20
C GLN A 275 4.07 -4.05 3.74
N GLU A 276 4.51 -3.66 2.56
CA GLU A 276 5.86 -3.94 2.04
C GLU A 276 6.97 -3.36 2.93
N HIS A 277 6.66 -2.37 3.76
CA HIS A 277 7.58 -1.80 4.75
C HIS A 277 8.17 -2.87 5.71
N LEU A 278 7.49 -4.01 5.91
CA LEU A 278 8.03 -5.15 6.65
C LEU A 278 9.26 -5.75 5.96
N LEU A 279 9.23 -5.85 4.63
CA LEU A 279 10.36 -6.35 3.84
C LEU A 279 11.44 -5.27 3.71
N ILE A 280 11.07 -4.03 3.47
CA ILE A 280 12.00 -2.90 3.41
C ILE A 280 12.84 -2.83 4.68
N SER A 281 12.22 -2.95 5.86
CA SER A 281 12.96 -2.92 7.13
C SER A 281 13.95 -4.09 7.29
N ARG A 282 13.62 -5.26 6.72
CA ARG A 282 14.47 -6.47 6.79
C ARG A 282 15.68 -6.41 5.85
N VAL A 283 15.61 -5.67 4.78
CA VAL A 283 16.66 -5.60 3.75
C VAL A 283 17.48 -4.32 3.83
N SER A 284 16.87 -3.18 4.18
CA SER A 284 17.56 -1.88 4.29
C SER A 284 17.96 -1.51 5.73
N GLY A 285 17.41 -2.18 6.75
CA GLY A 285 17.58 -1.79 8.15
C GLY A 285 16.72 -0.58 8.58
N ILE A 286 15.95 0.03 7.64
CA ILE A 286 15.10 1.19 7.94
C ILE A 286 13.71 0.71 8.37
N ASP A 287 13.42 0.79 9.67
CA ASP A 287 12.10 0.44 10.22
C ASP A 287 11.12 1.59 10.04
N VAL A 288 10.40 1.58 8.91
CA VAL A 288 9.47 2.65 8.53
C VAL A 288 8.39 2.88 9.59
N LYS A 289 7.91 1.84 10.28
CA LYS A 289 6.91 2.02 11.36
C LYS A 289 7.50 2.76 12.56
N LYS A 290 8.77 2.44 12.92
CA LYS A 290 9.46 3.15 13.98
C LYS A 290 9.59 4.64 13.66
N LEU A 291 9.86 5.00 12.39
CA LEU A 291 9.94 6.41 11.96
C LEU A 291 8.62 7.17 12.20
N TYR A 292 7.47 6.55 11.91
CA TYR A 292 6.16 7.15 12.19
C TYR A 292 5.90 7.31 13.69
N ILE A 293 6.27 6.32 14.50
CA ILE A 293 6.12 6.36 15.97
C ILE A 293 7.02 7.43 16.56
N ASP A 294 8.30 7.48 16.17
CA ASP A 294 9.25 8.47 16.63
C ASP A 294 8.79 9.90 16.25
N MET A 295 8.30 10.08 15.03
CA MET A 295 7.76 11.37 14.59
C MET A 295 6.55 11.80 15.43
N ALA A 296 5.62 10.88 15.72
CA ALA A 296 4.42 11.20 16.48
C ALA A 296 4.72 11.60 17.93
N VAL A 297 5.77 11.03 18.53
CA VAL A 297 6.08 11.23 19.96
C VAL A 297 7.17 12.28 20.18
N ASN A 298 8.12 12.40 19.26
CA ASN A 298 9.33 13.20 19.43
C ASN A 298 9.44 14.35 18.41
N GLY A 299 8.55 14.42 17.43
CA GLY A 299 8.61 15.41 16.34
C GLY A 299 9.74 15.19 15.32
N LYS A 300 10.43 14.04 15.41
CA LYS A 300 11.52 13.65 14.50
C LYS A 300 11.36 12.22 14.06
N VAL A 301 11.70 11.94 12.80
CA VAL A 301 11.60 10.55 12.26
C VAL A 301 12.74 9.66 12.75
N SER A 302 13.96 10.21 12.92
CA SER A 302 15.13 9.48 13.41
C SER A 302 16.28 10.44 13.73
N ASP A 303 17.17 10.06 14.67
CA ASP A 303 18.46 10.71 14.87
C ASP A 303 19.58 10.05 14.04
N LEU A 304 19.29 8.96 13.34
CA LEU A 304 20.22 8.25 12.46
C LEU A 304 20.21 8.89 11.06
N ASP A 305 21.34 8.86 10.39
CA ASP A 305 21.44 9.23 8.97
C ASP A 305 20.83 8.09 8.12
N LEU A 306 19.55 8.22 7.76
CA LEU A 306 18.83 7.21 6.99
C LEU A 306 19.34 7.11 5.55
N GLU A 307 19.90 8.19 4.99
CA GLU A 307 20.44 8.17 3.62
C GLU A 307 21.66 7.26 3.53
N SER A 308 22.55 7.31 4.52
CA SER A 308 23.71 6.41 4.57
C SER A 308 23.34 4.94 4.85
N MET A 309 22.20 4.71 5.51
CA MET A 309 21.69 3.36 5.80
C MET A 309 20.96 2.72 4.63
N ALA A 310 20.39 3.53 3.73
CA ALA A 310 19.53 3.05 2.68
C ALA A 310 20.27 2.11 1.72
N ASN A 311 19.74 0.91 1.54
CA ASN A 311 20.19 -0.04 0.54
C ASN A 311 19.01 -0.47 -0.35
N PRO A 312 18.70 0.27 -1.43
CA PRO A 312 17.59 -0.05 -2.30
C PRO A 312 17.81 -1.31 -3.14
N LYS A 313 19.07 -1.79 -3.25
CA LYS A 313 19.47 -3.00 -3.98
C LYS A 313 20.04 -4.05 -3.02
N PRO A 314 19.22 -4.67 -2.17
CA PRO A 314 19.71 -5.69 -1.26
C PRO A 314 20.15 -6.94 -2.02
N LEU A 315 21.15 -7.65 -1.50
CA LEU A 315 21.59 -8.93 -2.04
C LEU A 315 20.57 -10.06 -1.83
N LYS A 316 19.66 -9.89 -0.87
CA LYS A 316 18.61 -10.87 -0.56
C LYS A 316 17.37 -10.59 -1.39
N LEU A 317 16.79 -11.64 -1.95
CA LEU A 317 15.45 -11.58 -2.54
C LEU A 317 14.40 -11.67 -1.43
N THR A 318 13.40 -10.83 -1.50
CA THR A 318 12.27 -10.89 -0.57
C THR A 318 10.96 -10.92 -1.33
N CYS A 319 9.98 -11.63 -0.78
CA CYS A 319 8.68 -11.75 -1.40
C CYS A 319 7.57 -11.53 -0.37
N LYS A 320 6.58 -10.74 -0.74
CA LYS A 320 5.27 -10.78 -0.11
C LYS A 320 4.35 -11.60 -1.01
N LEU A 321 4.07 -12.82 -0.61
CA LEU A 321 3.13 -13.71 -1.28
C LEU A 321 1.74 -13.55 -0.69
N SER A 322 0.73 -13.42 -1.54
CA SER A 322 -0.66 -13.15 -1.14
C SER A 322 -1.62 -14.11 -1.87
N PRO A 323 -1.77 -15.36 -1.42
CA PRO A 323 -2.74 -16.29 -2.01
C PRO A 323 -4.15 -15.72 -1.96
N LEU A 324 -4.90 -15.97 -3.03
CA LEU A 324 -6.28 -15.51 -3.18
C LEU A 324 -7.27 -16.63 -2.86
N VAL A 325 -8.46 -16.25 -2.35
CA VAL A 325 -9.56 -17.18 -2.07
C VAL A 325 -10.85 -16.74 -2.74
N HIS A 326 -11.60 -17.71 -3.28
CA HIS A 326 -12.95 -17.49 -3.77
C HIS A 326 -13.88 -16.99 -2.64
N THR A 327 -14.92 -16.27 -3.03
CA THR A 327 -15.98 -15.85 -2.11
C THR A 327 -16.71 -17.06 -1.53
N GLY A 328 -17.10 -16.97 -0.26
CA GLY A 328 -17.78 -18.05 0.44
C GLY A 328 -17.42 -18.14 1.91
N LYS A 329 -18.04 -19.10 2.62
CA LYS A 329 -17.76 -19.35 4.04
C LYS A 329 -16.62 -20.34 4.18
N ILE A 330 -15.57 -19.96 4.90
CA ILE A 330 -14.41 -20.80 5.22
C ILE A 330 -14.82 -21.81 6.30
N LYS A 331 -14.61 -23.09 6.04
CA LYS A 331 -14.85 -24.19 7.01
C LYS A 331 -13.56 -24.58 7.69
N SER A 332 -12.46 -24.72 6.96
CA SER A 332 -11.18 -25.15 7.52
C SER A 332 -10.01 -24.49 6.83
N ILE A 333 -8.96 -24.25 7.60
CA ILE A 333 -7.68 -23.70 7.18
C ILE A 333 -6.58 -24.66 7.67
N ALA A 334 -5.69 -25.08 6.77
CA ALA A 334 -4.56 -25.94 7.12
C ALA A 334 -3.24 -25.36 6.60
N GLY A 335 -2.14 -25.74 7.24
CA GLY A 335 -0.78 -25.43 6.81
C GLY A 335 -0.18 -24.15 7.38
N LEU A 336 -0.93 -23.27 8.04
CA LEU A 336 -0.40 -21.98 8.54
C LEU A 336 0.73 -22.15 9.56
N ASP A 337 0.61 -23.11 10.48
CA ASP A 337 1.61 -23.35 11.51
C ASP A 337 2.90 -23.94 10.93
N GLU A 338 2.77 -24.86 9.97
CA GLU A 338 3.89 -25.43 9.25
C GLU A 338 4.62 -24.38 8.42
N ILE A 339 3.88 -23.54 7.71
CA ILE A 339 4.42 -22.44 6.92
C ILE A 339 5.16 -21.44 7.80
N ASN A 340 4.61 -21.11 8.98
CA ASN A 340 5.24 -20.17 9.92
C ASN A 340 6.58 -20.69 10.48
N ARG A 341 6.85 -22.00 10.39
CA ARG A 341 8.12 -22.62 10.80
C ARG A 341 9.15 -22.70 9.68
N LEU A 342 8.79 -22.38 8.43
CA LEU A 342 9.75 -22.37 7.32
C LEU A 342 10.84 -21.30 7.56
N PRO A 343 12.13 -21.65 7.40
CA PRO A 343 13.25 -20.77 7.80
C PRO A 343 13.26 -19.39 7.12
N CYS A 344 12.71 -19.30 5.90
CA CYS A 344 12.69 -18.07 5.13
C CYS A 344 11.41 -17.25 5.33
N VAL A 345 10.40 -17.79 6.01
CA VAL A 345 9.15 -17.08 6.32
C VAL A 345 9.36 -16.26 7.59
N VAL A 346 9.30 -14.95 7.46
CA VAL A 346 9.55 -14.00 8.57
C VAL A 346 8.27 -13.47 9.22
N SER A 347 7.13 -13.63 8.53
CA SER A 347 5.81 -13.28 9.09
C SER A 347 4.69 -13.95 8.29
N VAL A 348 3.63 -14.34 8.98
CA VAL A 348 2.38 -14.90 8.43
C VAL A 348 1.21 -14.08 8.96
N ASN A 349 0.50 -13.39 8.07
CA ASN A 349 -0.59 -12.48 8.45
C ASN A 349 -1.89 -12.88 7.74
N PRO A 350 -2.68 -13.81 8.31
CA PRO A 350 -3.97 -14.20 7.74
C PRO A 350 -5.00 -13.07 7.88
N SER A 351 -5.84 -12.91 6.85
CA SER A 351 -6.95 -11.96 6.84
C SER A 351 -8.24 -12.57 7.38
N TYR A 352 -8.29 -13.90 7.45
CA TYR A 352 -9.49 -14.67 7.79
C TYR A 352 -9.19 -15.81 8.77
N ARG A 353 -10.22 -16.22 9.48
CA ARG A 353 -10.25 -17.41 10.38
C ARG A 353 -11.30 -18.40 9.91
N GLU A 354 -11.26 -19.62 10.44
CA GLU A 354 -12.33 -20.58 10.24
C GLU A 354 -13.69 -20.01 10.73
N GLY A 355 -14.70 -20.18 9.89
CA GLY A 355 -16.04 -19.62 10.12
C GLY A 355 -16.30 -18.28 9.46
N ASP A 356 -15.27 -17.54 9.07
CA ASP A 356 -15.42 -16.25 8.39
C ASP A 356 -16.00 -16.40 6.99
N ILE A 357 -16.60 -15.29 6.50
CA ILE A 357 -17.14 -15.21 5.13
C ILE A 357 -16.28 -14.29 4.30
N VAL A 358 -15.70 -14.83 3.23
CA VAL A 358 -15.03 -14.02 2.20
C VAL A 358 -16.11 -13.40 1.31
N ALA A 359 -16.16 -12.07 1.25
CA ALA A 359 -17.12 -11.32 0.45
C ALA A 359 -16.39 -10.38 -0.52
N GLY A 360 -17.09 -9.94 -1.59
CA GLY A 360 -16.56 -8.93 -2.51
C GLY A 360 -15.63 -9.52 -3.56
N GLU A 361 -16.21 -10.32 -4.45
CA GLU A 361 -15.52 -10.85 -5.63
C GLU A 361 -14.85 -9.75 -6.45
N GLY A 362 -13.66 -10.04 -6.97
CA GLY A 362 -12.83 -9.07 -7.69
C GLY A 362 -12.28 -7.94 -6.82
N THR A 363 -12.17 -8.11 -5.51
CA THR A 363 -11.64 -7.09 -4.58
C THR A 363 -10.49 -7.61 -3.73
N LEU A 364 -9.72 -6.69 -3.14
CA LEU A 364 -8.64 -7.03 -2.19
C LEU A 364 -9.11 -7.84 -0.97
N LYS A 365 -10.41 -7.96 -0.74
CA LYS A 365 -10.98 -8.85 0.29
C LYS A 365 -10.74 -10.33 -0.02
N GLN A 366 -10.40 -10.68 -1.27
CA GLN A 366 -10.03 -12.05 -1.63
C GLN A 366 -8.58 -12.41 -1.27
N ILE A 367 -7.78 -11.50 -0.72
CA ILE A 367 -6.46 -11.84 -0.19
C ILE A 367 -6.64 -12.61 1.11
N PHE A 368 -6.32 -13.91 1.09
CA PHE A 368 -6.46 -14.79 2.25
C PHE A 368 -5.42 -14.51 3.32
N CYS A 369 -4.16 -14.43 2.93
CA CYS A 369 -3.04 -14.27 3.83
C CYS A 369 -1.91 -13.47 3.15
N ARG A 370 -1.04 -12.86 3.95
CA ARG A 370 0.20 -12.27 3.48
C ARG A 370 1.36 -12.99 4.14
N PHE A 371 2.13 -13.73 3.34
CA PHE A 371 3.37 -14.37 3.75
C PHE A 371 4.54 -13.48 3.37
N TYR A 372 5.42 -13.19 4.33
CA TYR A 372 6.62 -12.39 4.12
C TYR A 372 7.83 -13.30 4.14
N ILE A 373 8.59 -13.33 3.04
CA ILE A 373 9.68 -14.28 2.80
C ILE A 373 10.97 -13.49 2.55
N VAL A 374 12.07 -13.92 3.16
CA VAL A 374 13.42 -13.36 2.94
C VAL A 374 14.36 -14.52 2.60
N ALA A 375 14.88 -14.54 1.38
CA ALA A 375 15.73 -15.61 0.88
C ALA A 375 17.09 -15.07 0.44
N SER A 376 18.15 -15.87 0.66
CA SER A 376 19.51 -15.52 0.24
C SER A 376 19.78 -15.79 -1.25
N GLN A 377 18.94 -16.60 -1.90
CA GLN A 377 19.08 -17.01 -3.30
C GLN A 377 17.71 -17.20 -3.94
N LYS A 378 17.63 -17.02 -5.27
CA LYS A 378 16.38 -17.21 -6.03
C LYS A 378 15.78 -18.61 -5.89
N LYS A 379 16.62 -19.66 -5.91
CA LYS A 379 16.16 -21.04 -5.72
C LYS A 379 15.48 -21.24 -4.36
N ILE A 380 16.06 -20.69 -3.28
CA ILE A 380 15.46 -20.79 -1.94
C ILE A 380 14.13 -20.06 -1.89
N LEU A 381 14.02 -18.90 -2.54
CA LEU A 381 12.74 -18.16 -2.63
C LEU A 381 11.69 -19.00 -3.33
N LYS A 382 12.02 -19.54 -4.51
CA LYS A 382 11.14 -20.39 -5.29
C LYS A 382 10.69 -21.61 -4.50
N ASP A 383 11.62 -22.38 -3.97
CA ASP A 383 11.35 -23.60 -3.19
C ASP A 383 10.45 -23.30 -1.98
N THR A 384 10.65 -22.13 -1.32
CA THR A 384 9.82 -21.71 -0.18
C THR A 384 8.38 -21.38 -0.63
N ILE A 385 8.20 -20.68 -1.77
CA ILE A 385 6.88 -20.38 -2.30
C ILE A 385 6.14 -21.66 -2.71
N ASP A 386 6.84 -22.59 -3.39
CA ASP A 386 6.29 -23.89 -3.79
C ASP A 386 5.85 -24.71 -2.55
N GLN A 387 6.65 -24.69 -1.46
CA GLN A 387 6.27 -25.32 -0.19
C GLN A 387 5.02 -24.66 0.42
N ILE A 388 4.90 -23.32 0.39
CA ILE A 388 3.71 -22.63 0.87
C ILE A 388 2.47 -23.05 0.07
N HIS A 389 2.58 -23.11 -1.27
CA HIS A 389 1.48 -23.55 -2.13
C HIS A 389 1.04 -24.99 -1.84
N ASN A 390 1.98 -25.88 -1.53
CA ASN A 390 1.69 -27.28 -1.22
C ASN A 390 1.11 -27.49 0.18
N LEU A 391 1.50 -26.67 1.16
CA LEU A 391 1.06 -26.80 2.56
C LEU A 391 -0.27 -26.12 2.82
N LEU A 392 -0.53 -24.98 2.17
CA LEU A 392 -1.72 -24.18 2.43
C LEU A 392 -2.95 -24.81 1.79
N SER A 393 -4.02 -24.96 2.57
CA SER A 393 -5.34 -25.37 2.08
C SER A 393 -6.43 -24.58 2.81
N VAL A 394 -7.38 -24.05 2.05
CA VAL A 394 -8.53 -23.29 2.58
C VAL A 394 -9.79 -23.91 1.96
N LYS A 395 -10.64 -24.55 2.76
CA LYS A 395 -11.82 -25.26 2.26
C LYS A 395 -13.13 -24.59 2.67
N ASP A 396 -14.08 -24.62 1.76
CA ASP A 396 -15.45 -24.18 2.01
C ASP A 396 -16.26 -25.20 2.82
N VAL A 397 -17.55 -24.89 3.07
CA VAL A 397 -18.49 -25.75 3.80
C VAL A 397 -18.77 -27.09 3.11
N ASN A 398 -18.49 -27.19 1.81
CA ASN A 398 -18.64 -28.42 1.01
C ASN A 398 -17.35 -29.23 0.92
N GLY A 399 -16.23 -28.72 1.51
CA GLY A 399 -14.91 -29.33 1.44
C GLY A 399 -14.16 -29.06 0.14
N GLN A 400 -14.63 -28.10 -0.68
CA GLN A 400 -13.95 -27.68 -1.91
C GLN A 400 -12.83 -26.70 -1.58
N GLU A 401 -11.71 -26.78 -2.33
CA GLU A 401 -10.60 -25.86 -2.21
C GLU A 401 -11.03 -24.46 -2.69
N MET A 402 -10.73 -23.44 -1.87
CA MET A 402 -11.05 -22.05 -2.16
C MET A 402 -9.88 -21.27 -2.76
N LEU A 403 -8.64 -21.78 -2.66
CA LEU A 403 -7.47 -21.08 -3.19
C LEU A 403 -7.51 -21.02 -4.73
N PHE A 404 -7.14 -19.85 -5.26
CA PHE A 404 -7.00 -19.65 -6.71
C PHE A 404 -5.91 -18.61 -7.01
N GLY A 405 -5.53 -18.47 -8.29
CA GLY A 405 -4.60 -17.43 -8.74
C GLY A 405 -3.25 -17.50 -8.05
N LEU A 406 -2.73 -18.69 -7.74
CA LEU A 406 -1.43 -18.89 -7.14
C LEU A 406 -0.33 -18.27 -8.03
N PHE A 407 0.71 -17.71 -7.39
CA PHE A 407 1.82 -17.12 -8.10
C PHE A 407 2.63 -18.18 -8.86
N ASP A 408 2.89 -17.95 -10.14
CA ASP A 408 3.72 -18.83 -10.98
C ASP A 408 5.21 -18.63 -10.62
N THR A 409 5.80 -19.60 -9.96
CA THR A 409 7.19 -19.55 -9.50
C THR A 409 8.23 -19.69 -10.61
N SER A 410 7.85 -20.10 -11.82
CA SER A 410 8.75 -20.12 -13.00
C SER A 410 9.27 -18.71 -13.33
N ILE A 411 8.47 -17.67 -13.06
CA ILE A 411 8.85 -16.27 -13.20
C ILE A 411 10.15 -15.93 -12.45
N ILE A 412 10.40 -16.59 -11.31
CA ILE A 412 11.62 -16.36 -10.52
C ILE A 412 12.86 -16.83 -11.28
N ASP A 413 12.78 -17.97 -11.95
CA ASP A 413 13.90 -18.50 -12.74
C ASP A 413 14.20 -17.62 -13.95
N ASP A 414 13.16 -17.08 -14.58
CA ASP A 414 13.25 -16.33 -15.83
C ASP A 414 13.74 -14.88 -15.62
N ARG A 415 13.42 -14.27 -14.48
CA ARG A 415 13.59 -12.81 -14.30
C ARG A 415 14.63 -12.41 -13.24
N TYR A 416 14.85 -13.20 -12.21
CA TYR A 416 15.73 -12.93 -11.07
C TYR A 416 16.93 -13.88 -11.08
#